data_9df79c561f288cbe58648eb59588bd49
#
_entry.id   9df79c561f288cbe58648eb59588bd49
#
_cell.length_a   1.000
_cell.length_b   1.000
_cell.length_c   1.000
_cell.angle_alpha   90.00
_cell.angle_beta   90.00
_cell.angle_gamma   90.00
#
_symmetry.space_group_name_H-M   'P 1'
#
loop_
_entity.id
_entity.type
_entity.pdbx_description
1 polymer ?
#
loop_
_entity_poly.entity_id
_entity_poly.type
_entity_poly.pdbx_seq_one_letter_code
_entity_poly.pdbx_strand_id
1 'polypeptide(L)'
;MSRHLSMRTANPALQSDTFRKSMSGSIASDGTMTINGVVNKTGLSLLLLIISASITWSNPALSWLGMVGTFAGLILAVVTIFKPTISHLTVPAYAIMQGLFLGLISRVFENQYPGIAVQAIFLTFGTLGSLLLAYMSGLIKATENFKLGIFAATGAIGVLYLINFIMSFFGTGIGVIHSNSTMGIVFSIGVVVIAALNLVLDFDFIEE
;
A
#
# COMPACT_ATOMS: atom_id res chain seq x y z
N MET A 1 26.87 -8.00 26.89
CA MET A 1 26.12 -6.75 26.63
C MET A 1 25.86 -6.67 25.12
N SER A 2 24.83 -7.34 24.64
CA SER A 2 24.45 -7.39 23.22
C SER A 2 23.58 -6.19 22.90
N ARG A 3 24.11 -5.23 22.15
CA ARG A 3 23.32 -4.18 21.53
C ARG A 3 22.44 -4.84 20.47
N HIS A 4 21.17 -5.04 20.80
CA HIS A 4 20.17 -5.34 19.77
C HIS A 4 20.11 -4.14 18.82
N LEU A 5 20.50 -4.37 17.57
CA LEU A 5 20.25 -3.44 16.48
C LEU A 5 18.74 -3.36 16.31
N SER A 6 18.10 -2.34 16.85
CA SER A 6 16.72 -2.03 16.54
C SER A 6 16.66 -1.74 15.05
N MET A 7 16.16 -2.67 14.26
CA MET A 7 15.98 -2.48 12.85
C MET A 7 14.91 -1.40 12.62
N ARG A 8 15.35 -0.20 12.27
CA ARG A 8 14.44 0.83 11.79
C ARG A 8 13.87 0.36 10.47
N THR A 9 12.56 0.22 10.38
CA THR A 9 11.91 -0.06 9.10
C THR A 9 12.25 1.07 8.13
N ALA A 10 12.56 0.74 6.88
CA ALA A 10 12.87 1.75 5.87
C ALA A 10 11.62 2.49 5.38
N ASN A 11 10.43 2.03 5.75
CA ASN A 11 9.23 2.81 5.55
C ASN A 11 9.17 3.89 6.64
N PRO A 12 9.39 5.19 6.30
CA PRO A 12 9.38 6.26 7.28
C PRO A 12 8.02 6.44 7.96
N ALA A 13 6.94 5.91 7.38
CA ALA A 13 5.61 5.91 7.98
C ALA A 13 5.47 4.88 9.11
N LEU A 14 6.32 3.84 9.14
CA LEU A 14 6.26 2.75 10.11
C LEU A 14 7.40 2.81 11.16
N GLN A 15 8.09 3.91 11.30
CA GLN A 15 9.09 4.07 12.37
C GLN A 15 8.38 4.22 13.71
N SER A 16 8.77 3.39 14.69
CA SER A 16 8.27 3.46 16.08
C SER A 16 8.41 4.85 16.70
N ASP A 17 9.47 5.60 16.31
CA ASP A 17 9.67 6.98 16.75
C ASP A 17 8.64 7.96 16.18
N THR A 18 8.07 7.67 15.00
CA THR A 18 6.99 8.46 14.39
C THR A 18 5.71 8.34 15.21
N PHE A 19 5.40 7.12 15.66
CA PHE A 19 4.25 6.87 16.53
C PHE A 19 4.48 7.43 17.95
N ARG A 20 5.68 7.27 18.52
CA ARG A 20 6.03 7.88 19.82
C ARG A 20 5.98 9.40 19.80
N LYS A 21 6.44 10.05 18.73
CA LYS A 21 6.36 11.52 18.61
C LYS A 21 4.93 12.01 18.46
N SER A 22 4.07 11.27 17.76
CA SER A 22 2.64 11.62 17.71
C SER A 22 1.94 11.41 19.04
N MET A 23 2.34 10.42 19.83
CA MET A 23 1.82 10.22 21.20
C MET A 23 2.29 11.28 22.20
N SER A 24 3.53 11.77 22.08
CA SER A 24 4.03 12.83 22.98
C SER A 24 3.51 14.23 22.64
N GLY A 25 2.97 14.44 21.45
CA GLY A 25 2.35 15.71 21.03
C GLY A 25 0.86 15.84 21.38
N SER A 26 0.19 14.76 21.77
CA SER A 26 -1.22 14.75 22.15
C SER A 26 -1.43 14.41 23.62
N ILE A 27 -0.84 15.19 24.52
CA ILE A 27 -1.27 15.20 25.93
C ILE A 27 -2.55 16.04 26.01
N ALA A 28 -3.63 15.52 25.48
CA ALA A 28 -5.01 15.92 25.80
C ALA A 28 -6.02 15.10 25.00
N SER A 29 -6.11 13.81 25.27
CA SER A 29 -7.35 13.03 25.32
C SER A 29 -7.00 11.57 25.55
N ASP A 30 -7.61 10.97 26.54
CA ASP A 30 -7.62 9.54 26.88
C ASP A 30 -7.92 8.66 25.66
N GLY A 31 -6.91 8.32 24.88
CA GLY A 31 -7.10 7.50 23.69
C GLY A 31 -5.92 6.59 23.46
N THR A 32 -5.77 5.54 24.26
CA THR A 32 -5.04 4.37 23.84
C THR A 32 -5.59 3.91 22.50
N MET A 33 -4.70 3.61 21.55
CA MET A 33 -5.06 3.10 20.23
C MET A 33 -5.79 1.75 20.44
N THR A 34 -7.11 1.74 20.31
CA THR A 34 -7.91 0.53 20.47
C THR A 34 -8.05 -0.15 19.11
N ILE A 35 -8.01 -1.47 19.09
CA ILE A 35 -8.22 -2.28 17.86
C ILE A 35 -9.53 -1.87 17.19
N ASN A 36 -10.60 -1.68 17.94
CA ASN A 36 -11.89 -1.20 17.41
C ASN A 36 -11.79 0.19 16.77
N GLY A 37 -10.98 1.08 17.33
CA GLY A 37 -10.73 2.41 16.76
C GLY A 37 -9.99 2.34 15.44
N VAL A 38 -9.01 1.45 15.31
CA VAL A 38 -8.28 1.19 14.06
C VAL A 38 -9.23 0.61 13.01
N VAL A 39 -9.97 -0.43 13.35
CA VAL A 39 -10.93 -1.09 12.43
C VAL A 39 -11.96 -0.09 11.90
N ASN A 40 -12.55 0.74 12.76
CA ASN A 40 -13.54 1.73 12.36
C ASN A 40 -12.96 2.80 11.43
N LYS A 41 -11.75 3.31 11.72
CA LYS A 41 -11.09 4.32 10.89
C LYS A 41 -10.67 3.74 9.53
N THR A 42 -10.14 2.52 9.53
CA THR A 42 -9.79 1.81 8.29
C THR A 42 -11.04 1.52 7.45
N GLY A 43 -12.11 1.04 8.07
CA GLY A 43 -13.39 0.81 7.41
C GLY A 43 -13.97 2.09 6.79
N LEU A 44 -13.93 3.21 7.50
CA LEU A 44 -14.37 4.51 6.98
C LEU A 44 -13.50 4.95 5.79
N SER A 45 -12.19 4.83 5.90
CA SER A 45 -11.26 5.19 4.81
C SER A 45 -11.49 4.31 3.57
N LEU A 46 -11.72 3.01 3.78
CA LEU A 46 -12.03 2.08 2.68
C LEU A 46 -13.37 2.43 2.02
N LEU A 47 -14.38 2.79 2.79
CA LEU A 47 -15.67 3.22 2.28
C LEU A 47 -15.55 4.50 1.44
N LEU A 48 -14.81 5.49 1.91
CA LEU A 48 -14.53 6.72 1.15
C LEU A 48 -13.80 6.41 -0.16
N LEU A 49 -12.82 5.51 -0.12
CA LEU A 49 -12.09 5.05 -1.29
C LEU A 49 -13.03 4.40 -2.32
N ILE A 50 -13.89 3.48 -1.89
CA ILE A 50 -14.84 2.78 -2.78
C ILE A 50 -15.83 3.77 -3.41
N ILE A 51 -16.39 4.69 -2.61
CA ILE A 51 -17.33 5.70 -3.12
C ILE A 51 -16.64 6.58 -4.17
N SER A 52 -15.45 7.08 -3.89
CA SER A 52 -14.73 7.93 -4.85
C SER A 52 -14.27 7.15 -6.09
N ALA A 53 -13.86 5.88 -5.94
CA ALA A 53 -13.54 5.01 -7.08
C ALA A 53 -14.75 4.79 -7.99
N SER A 54 -15.95 4.62 -7.44
CA SER A 54 -17.17 4.43 -8.23
C SER A 54 -17.52 5.65 -9.09
N ILE A 55 -17.13 6.85 -8.70
CA ILE A 55 -17.35 8.09 -9.48
C ILE A 55 -16.59 8.05 -10.81
N THR A 56 -15.29 7.77 -10.77
CA THR A 56 -14.44 7.71 -11.97
C THR A 56 -14.66 6.44 -12.77
N TRP A 57 -15.05 5.34 -12.12
CA TRP A 57 -15.45 4.11 -12.78
C TRP A 57 -16.72 4.30 -13.63
N SER A 58 -17.77 4.90 -13.06
CA SER A 58 -19.08 5.00 -13.71
C SER A 58 -19.15 6.10 -14.78
N ASN A 59 -18.36 7.17 -14.64
CA ASN A 59 -18.47 8.33 -15.51
C ASN A 59 -17.17 8.63 -16.28
N PRO A 60 -17.13 8.35 -17.62
CA PRO A 60 -15.96 8.63 -18.45
C PRO A 60 -15.54 10.10 -18.48
N ALA A 61 -16.51 11.02 -18.42
CA ALA A 61 -16.23 12.45 -18.46
C ALA A 61 -15.42 12.94 -17.24
N LEU A 62 -15.45 12.18 -16.14
CA LEU A 62 -14.73 12.49 -14.90
C LEU A 62 -13.37 11.78 -14.80
N SER A 63 -12.90 11.13 -15.86
CA SER A 63 -11.61 10.40 -15.86
C SER A 63 -10.42 11.31 -15.51
N TRP A 64 -10.48 12.60 -15.83
CA TRP A 64 -9.46 13.56 -15.46
C TRP A 64 -9.28 13.71 -13.94
N LEU A 65 -10.34 13.46 -13.14
CA LEU A 65 -10.24 13.43 -11.67
C LEU A 65 -9.32 12.33 -11.17
N GLY A 66 -9.23 11.21 -11.89
CA GLY A 66 -8.28 10.15 -11.56
C GLY A 66 -6.83 10.61 -11.70
N MET A 67 -6.52 11.43 -12.71
CA MET A 67 -5.17 12.01 -12.83
C MET A 67 -4.89 13.00 -11.70
N VAL A 68 -5.86 13.85 -11.35
CA VAL A 68 -5.75 14.73 -10.17
C VAL A 68 -5.56 13.90 -8.91
N GLY A 69 -6.31 12.81 -8.75
CA GLY A 69 -6.19 11.86 -7.64
C GLY A 69 -4.78 11.28 -7.49
N THR A 70 -4.12 10.97 -8.61
CA THR A 70 -2.74 10.45 -8.61
C THR A 70 -1.77 11.45 -7.97
N PHE A 71 -1.74 12.68 -8.46
CA PHE A 71 -0.79 13.69 -7.97
C PHE A 71 -1.15 14.20 -6.57
N ALA A 72 -2.43 14.50 -6.34
CA ALA A 72 -2.90 14.95 -5.03
C ALA A 72 -2.76 13.85 -3.97
N GLY A 73 -3.04 12.59 -4.32
CA GLY A 73 -2.82 11.44 -3.45
C GLY A 73 -1.35 11.28 -3.07
N LEU A 74 -0.43 11.39 -4.04
CA LEU A 74 1.01 11.35 -3.77
C LEU A 74 1.43 12.46 -2.79
N ILE A 75 0.99 13.69 -3.02
CA ILE A 75 1.30 14.82 -2.14
C ILE A 75 0.75 14.57 -0.73
N LEU A 76 -0.50 14.12 -0.62
CA LEU A 76 -1.11 13.82 0.68
C LEU A 76 -0.38 12.68 1.41
N ALA A 77 0.05 11.64 0.70
CA ALA A 77 0.85 10.57 1.29
C ALA A 77 2.16 11.11 1.88
N VAL A 78 2.90 11.89 1.09
CA VAL A 78 4.14 12.52 1.54
C VAL A 78 3.89 13.43 2.75
N VAL A 79 2.86 14.28 2.70
CA VAL A 79 2.49 15.15 3.83
C VAL A 79 2.15 14.34 5.07
N THR A 80 1.40 13.24 4.94
CA THR A 80 1.03 12.38 6.08
C THR A 80 2.25 11.73 6.72
N ILE A 81 3.22 11.29 5.91
CA ILE A 81 4.47 10.69 6.39
C ILE A 81 5.28 11.70 7.22
N PHE A 82 5.42 12.93 6.72
CA PHE A 82 6.22 13.96 7.39
C PHE A 82 5.49 14.70 8.52
N LYS A 83 4.15 14.72 8.51
CA LYS A 83 3.31 15.39 9.53
C LYS A 83 2.22 14.45 10.05
N PRO A 84 2.55 13.43 10.85
CA PRO A 84 1.58 12.47 11.36
C PRO A 84 0.50 13.10 12.27
N THR A 85 0.76 14.28 12.85
CA THR A 85 -0.21 14.99 13.70
C THR A 85 -1.50 15.39 12.96
N ILE A 86 -1.46 15.57 11.65
CA ILE A 86 -2.62 15.92 10.83
C ILE A 86 -3.20 14.72 10.08
N SER A 87 -2.77 13.50 10.42
CA SER A 87 -3.21 12.26 9.76
C SER A 87 -4.73 12.09 9.79
N HIS A 88 -5.41 12.59 10.82
CA HIS A 88 -6.87 12.53 10.92
C HIS A 88 -7.61 13.25 9.79
N LEU A 89 -6.98 14.22 9.12
CA LEU A 89 -7.50 14.91 7.94
C LEU A 89 -6.89 14.36 6.65
N THR A 90 -5.58 14.11 6.65
CA THR A 90 -4.86 13.72 5.43
C THR A 90 -5.17 12.28 5.00
N VAL A 91 -5.42 11.36 5.94
CA VAL A 91 -5.75 9.97 5.59
C VAL A 91 -7.11 9.85 4.88
N PRO A 92 -8.22 10.44 5.37
CA PRO A 92 -9.47 10.43 4.62
C PRO A 92 -9.37 11.14 3.26
N ALA A 93 -8.67 12.27 3.20
CA ALA A 93 -8.45 12.98 1.95
C ALA A 93 -7.62 12.13 0.96
N TYR A 94 -6.57 11.46 1.44
CA TYR A 94 -5.79 10.51 0.66
C TYR A 94 -6.65 9.36 0.14
N ALA A 95 -7.52 8.79 0.99
CA ALA A 95 -8.42 7.71 0.59
C ALA A 95 -9.34 8.12 -0.58
N ILE A 96 -9.88 9.36 -0.55
CA ILE A 96 -10.70 9.90 -1.63
C ILE A 96 -9.88 10.05 -2.91
N MET A 97 -8.71 10.68 -2.83
CA MET A 97 -7.84 10.90 -4.00
C MET A 97 -7.36 9.57 -4.60
N GLN A 98 -6.98 8.64 -3.76
CA GLN A 98 -6.55 7.30 -4.17
C GLN A 98 -7.72 6.51 -4.79
N GLY A 99 -8.92 6.66 -4.27
CA GLY A 99 -10.12 6.06 -4.86
C GLY A 99 -10.38 6.58 -6.27
N LEU A 100 -10.32 7.88 -6.49
CA LEU A 100 -10.47 8.48 -7.84
C LEU A 100 -9.46 7.90 -8.83
N PHE A 101 -8.20 7.74 -8.41
CA PHE A 101 -7.16 7.11 -9.22
C PHE A 101 -7.47 5.63 -9.50
N LEU A 102 -7.79 4.86 -8.46
CA LEU A 102 -8.08 3.42 -8.59
C LEU A 102 -9.30 3.16 -9.48
N GLY A 103 -10.34 3.99 -9.38
CA GLY A 103 -11.50 3.88 -10.26
C GLY A 103 -11.16 4.12 -11.73
N LEU A 104 -10.32 5.13 -12.02
CA LEU A 104 -9.82 5.37 -13.36
C LEU A 104 -9.00 4.20 -13.91
N ILE A 105 -7.98 3.75 -13.15
CA ILE A 105 -7.08 2.69 -13.60
C ILE A 105 -7.83 1.37 -13.81
N SER A 106 -8.70 1.03 -12.85
CA SER A 106 -9.53 -0.18 -12.94
C SER A 106 -10.41 -0.16 -14.20
N ARG A 107 -11.01 0.99 -14.52
CA ARG A 107 -11.81 1.15 -15.72
C ARG A 107 -10.99 0.98 -17.00
N VAL A 108 -9.77 1.56 -17.06
CA VAL A 108 -8.89 1.41 -18.22
C VAL A 108 -8.58 -0.06 -18.46
N PHE A 109 -8.23 -0.80 -17.40
CA PHE A 109 -7.96 -2.22 -17.52
C PHE A 109 -9.20 -3.06 -17.82
N GLU A 110 -10.35 -2.73 -17.24
CA GLU A 110 -11.62 -3.43 -17.51
C GLU A 110 -12.04 -3.30 -18.97
N ASN A 111 -11.82 -2.14 -19.59
CA ASN A 111 -12.10 -1.94 -21.00
C ASN A 111 -11.20 -2.76 -21.93
N GLN A 112 -9.95 -3.04 -21.50
CA GLN A 112 -9.00 -3.85 -22.26
C GLN A 112 -9.17 -5.35 -21.99
N TYR A 113 -9.51 -5.70 -20.77
CA TYR A 113 -9.60 -7.08 -20.27
C TYR A 113 -10.86 -7.22 -19.40
N PRO A 114 -12.02 -7.46 -20.00
CA PRO A 114 -13.29 -7.55 -19.26
C PRO A 114 -13.25 -8.55 -18.11
N GLY A 115 -13.66 -8.14 -16.93
CA GLY A 115 -13.67 -8.95 -15.70
C GLY A 115 -12.39 -8.87 -14.87
N ILE A 116 -11.32 -8.22 -15.36
CA ILE A 116 -10.03 -8.19 -14.65
C ILE A 116 -10.09 -7.41 -13.34
N ALA A 117 -10.86 -6.31 -13.29
CA ALA A 117 -10.96 -5.49 -12.10
C ALA A 117 -11.65 -6.26 -10.96
N VAL A 118 -12.73 -6.98 -11.27
CA VAL A 118 -13.45 -7.81 -10.31
C VAL A 118 -12.55 -8.95 -9.80
N GLN A 119 -11.84 -9.63 -10.72
CA GLN A 119 -10.89 -10.69 -10.36
C GLN A 119 -9.78 -10.17 -9.45
N ALA A 120 -9.21 -9.00 -9.76
CA ALA A 120 -8.16 -8.38 -8.95
C ALA A 120 -8.65 -8.07 -7.53
N ILE A 121 -9.87 -7.53 -7.38
CA ILE A 121 -10.48 -7.25 -6.08
C ILE A 121 -10.64 -8.54 -5.26
N PHE A 122 -11.25 -9.58 -5.84
CA PHE A 122 -11.44 -10.85 -5.15
C PHE A 122 -10.10 -11.50 -4.75
N LEU A 123 -9.11 -11.48 -5.64
CA LEU A 123 -7.78 -12.02 -5.35
C LEU A 123 -7.09 -11.23 -4.24
N THR A 124 -7.22 -9.90 -4.22
CA THR A 124 -6.63 -9.05 -3.17
C THR A 124 -7.24 -9.35 -1.81
N PHE A 125 -8.57 -9.36 -1.70
CA PHE A 125 -9.24 -9.68 -0.43
C PHE A 125 -9.04 -11.15 -0.03
N GLY A 126 -9.03 -12.06 -0.99
CA GLY A 126 -8.74 -13.47 -0.75
C GLY A 126 -7.31 -13.67 -0.22
N THR A 127 -6.34 -13.00 -0.80
CA THR A 127 -4.94 -13.03 -0.33
C THR A 127 -4.82 -12.41 1.07
N LEU A 128 -5.43 -11.25 1.30
CA LEU A 128 -5.45 -10.60 2.60
C LEU A 128 -6.04 -11.53 3.68
N GLY A 129 -7.22 -12.10 3.42
CA GLY A 129 -7.87 -13.01 4.35
C GLY A 129 -7.08 -14.29 4.60
N SER A 130 -6.51 -14.88 3.56
CA SER A 130 -5.69 -16.11 3.67
C SER A 130 -4.41 -15.86 4.47
N LEU A 131 -3.73 -14.74 4.23
CA LEU A 131 -2.51 -14.37 4.96
C LEU A 131 -2.81 -14.02 6.42
N LEU A 132 -3.93 -13.33 6.67
CA LEU A 132 -4.37 -13.04 8.03
C LEU A 132 -4.64 -14.34 8.82
N LEU A 133 -5.35 -15.29 8.22
CA LEU A 133 -5.59 -16.60 8.84
C LEU A 133 -4.30 -17.38 9.07
N ALA A 134 -3.39 -17.36 8.10
CA ALA A 134 -2.08 -18.03 8.23
C ALA A 134 -1.21 -17.39 9.33
N TYR A 135 -1.27 -16.07 9.47
CA TYR A 135 -0.59 -15.33 10.54
C TYR A 135 -1.22 -15.65 11.91
N MET A 136 -2.53 -15.55 12.05
CA MET A 136 -3.25 -15.85 13.29
C MET A 136 -3.09 -17.33 13.74
N SER A 137 -2.99 -18.27 12.80
CA SER A 137 -2.74 -19.69 13.10
C SER A 137 -1.28 -20.00 13.45
N GLY A 138 -0.38 -19.03 13.34
CA GLY A 138 1.05 -19.20 13.60
C GLY A 138 1.82 -19.98 12.52
N LEU A 139 1.17 -20.23 11.37
CA LEU A 139 1.83 -20.85 10.20
C LEU A 139 2.93 -19.96 9.63
N ILE A 140 2.69 -18.65 9.65
CA ILE A 140 3.65 -17.63 9.22
C ILE A 140 4.04 -16.81 10.44
N LYS A 141 5.35 -16.74 10.71
CA LYS A 141 5.90 -15.93 11.79
C LYS A 141 6.78 -14.85 11.19
N ALA A 142 6.56 -13.61 11.55
CA ALA A 142 7.37 -12.47 11.12
C ALA A 142 8.69 -12.41 11.89
N THR A 143 9.58 -13.40 11.65
CA THR A 143 10.92 -13.43 12.26
C THR A 143 11.77 -12.28 11.69
N GLU A 144 12.80 -11.86 12.43
CA GLU A 144 13.71 -10.78 11.99
C GLU A 144 14.33 -11.04 10.61
N ASN A 145 14.73 -12.29 10.34
CA ASN A 145 15.27 -12.67 9.03
C ASN A 145 14.22 -12.59 7.91
N PHE A 146 12.97 -12.95 8.24
CA PHE A 146 11.85 -12.84 7.31
C PHE A 146 11.55 -11.36 6.98
N LYS A 147 11.46 -10.50 8.00
CA LYS A 147 11.28 -9.04 7.85
C LYS A 147 12.36 -8.45 6.95
N LEU A 148 13.64 -8.77 7.25
CA LEU A 148 14.79 -8.31 6.46
C LEU A 148 14.73 -8.77 5.00
N GLY A 149 14.38 -10.05 4.78
CA GLY A 149 14.26 -10.62 3.43
C GLY A 149 13.20 -9.94 2.59
N ILE A 150 11.99 -9.73 3.14
CA ILE A 150 10.90 -9.04 2.43
C ILE A 150 11.27 -7.59 2.17
N PHE A 151 11.87 -6.92 3.15
CA PHE A 151 12.32 -5.55 3.00
C PHE A 151 13.34 -5.39 1.87
N ALA A 152 14.36 -6.25 1.85
CA ALA A 152 15.37 -6.24 0.80
C ALA A 152 14.76 -6.54 -0.59
N ALA A 153 13.85 -7.51 -0.67
CA ALA A 153 13.17 -7.85 -1.92
C ALA A 153 12.29 -6.70 -2.42
N THR A 154 11.51 -6.07 -1.53
CA THR A 154 10.68 -4.90 -1.86
C THR A 154 11.55 -3.73 -2.33
N GLY A 155 12.67 -3.48 -1.65
CA GLY A 155 13.62 -2.45 -2.04
C GLY A 155 14.23 -2.72 -3.43
N ALA A 156 14.62 -3.95 -3.70
CA ALA A 156 15.17 -4.35 -5.01
C ALA A 156 14.15 -4.16 -6.14
N ILE A 157 12.88 -4.56 -5.91
CA ILE A 157 11.78 -4.32 -6.86
C ILE A 157 11.59 -2.82 -7.07
N GLY A 158 11.57 -2.01 -6.00
CA GLY A 158 11.43 -0.56 -6.08
C GLY A 158 12.53 0.10 -6.89
N VAL A 159 13.79 -0.28 -6.66
CA VAL A 159 14.95 0.19 -7.44
C VAL A 159 14.82 -0.21 -8.92
N LEU A 160 14.40 -1.42 -9.20
CA LEU A 160 14.23 -1.91 -10.57
C LEU A 160 13.16 -1.11 -11.33
N TYR A 161 12.01 -0.85 -10.69
CA TYR A 161 10.97 0.02 -11.28
C TYR A 161 11.43 1.47 -11.44
N LEU A 162 12.19 2.01 -10.48
CA LEU A 162 12.75 3.34 -10.59
C LEU A 162 13.72 3.46 -11.76
N ILE A 163 14.61 2.48 -11.93
CA ILE A 163 15.51 2.42 -13.10
C ILE A 163 14.71 2.34 -14.40
N ASN A 164 13.70 1.46 -14.46
CA ASN A 164 12.84 1.36 -15.63
C ASN A 164 12.11 2.67 -15.93
N PHE A 165 11.63 3.37 -14.90
CA PHE A 165 10.98 4.67 -15.04
C PHE A 165 11.95 5.71 -15.61
N ILE A 166 13.18 5.80 -15.09
CA ILE A 166 14.21 6.70 -15.61
C ILE A 166 14.55 6.36 -17.07
N MET A 167 14.74 5.07 -17.40
CA MET A 167 15.02 4.63 -18.75
C MET A 167 13.90 4.95 -19.74
N SER A 168 12.64 5.00 -19.27
CA SER A 168 11.50 5.35 -20.12
C SER A 168 11.55 6.78 -20.67
N PHE A 169 12.21 7.71 -19.95
CA PHE A 169 12.44 9.08 -20.45
C PHE A 169 13.41 9.11 -21.65
N PHE A 170 14.26 8.09 -21.77
CA PHE A 170 15.20 7.96 -22.89
C PHE A 170 14.64 7.08 -24.02
N GLY A 171 13.33 6.76 -23.96
CA GLY A 171 12.68 5.92 -24.97
C GLY A 171 13.08 4.45 -24.91
N THR A 172 13.75 4.03 -23.83
CA THR A 172 14.12 2.65 -23.56
C THR A 172 13.46 2.14 -22.31
N GLY A 173 13.37 0.83 -22.12
CA GLY A 173 12.81 0.23 -20.91
C GLY A 173 13.28 -1.20 -20.73
N ILE A 174 13.15 -1.72 -19.52
CA ILE A 174 13.45 -3.12 -19.22
C ILE A 174 12.32 -3.97 -19.77
N GLY A 175 12.53 -4.58 -20.94
CA GLY A 175 11.51 -5.32 -21.68
C GLY A 175 10.83 -6.43 -20.89
N VAL A 176 11.51 -7.03 -19.91
CA VAL A 176 10.96 -8.11 -19.07
C VAL A 176 9.81 -7.65 -18.21
N ILE A 177 9.82 -6.39 -17.70
CA ILE A 177 8.81 -5.87 -16.76
C ILE A 177 7.41 -5.80 -17.40
N HIS A 178 7.36 -5.50 -18.70
CA HIS A 178 6.11 -5.31 -19.44
C HIS A 178 5.87 -6.34 -20.53
N SER A 179 6.67 -7.43 -20.55
CA SER A 179 6.54 -8.46 -21.58
C SER A 179 5.50 -9.52 -21.20
N ASN A 180 4.73 -9.96 -22.20
CA ASN A 180 3.86 -11.13 -22.08
C ASN A 180 4.63 -12.46 -22.21
N SER A 181 5.96 -12.41 -22.09
CA SER A 181 6.81 -13.60 -22.12
C SER A 181 6.69 -14.37 -20.80
N THR A 182 7.08 -15.64 -20.83
CA THR A 182 7.13 -16.48 -19.61
C THR A 182 7.95 -15.81 -18.50
N MET A 183 9.06 -15.13 -18.84
CA MET A 183 9.87 -14.40 -17.86
C MET A 183 9.14 -13.22 -17.25
N GLY A 184 8.36 -12.46 -18.04
CA GLY A 184 7.54 -11.36 -17.54
C GLY A 184 6.44 -11.85 -16.59
N ILE A 185 5.80 -12.97 -16.91
CA ILE A 185 4.78 -13.59 -16.04
C ILE A 185 5.39 -14.04 -14.72
N VAL A 186 6.51 -14.77 -14.75
CA VAL A 186 7.21 -15.24 -13.54
C VAL A 186 7.65 -14.05 -12.68
N PHE A 187 8.21 -13.01 -13.30
CA PHE A 187 8.57 -11.78 -12.60
C PHE A 187 7.35 -11.14 -11.91
N SER A 188 6.23 -10.99 -12.63
CA SER A 188 5.00 -10.41 -12.10
C SER A 188 4.44 -11.21 -10.91
N ILE A 189 4.46 -12.55 -11.01
CA ILE A 189 4.06 -13.42 -9.89
C ILE A 189 4.99 -13.19 -8.69
N GLY A 190 6.30 -13.11 -8.90
CA GLY A 190 7.27 -12.83 -7.85
C GLY A 190 6.99 -11.49 -7.15
N VAL A 191 6.71 -10.44 -7.91
CA VAL A 191 6.34 -9.12 -7.39
C VAL A 191 5.06 -9.19 -6.54
N VAL A 192 4.03 -9.89 -7.04
CA VAL A 192 2.76 -10.07 -6.32
C VAL A 192 2.97 -10.83 -5.01
N VAL A 193 3.78 -11.89 -5.02
CA VAL A 193 4.11 -12.65 -3.80
C VAL A 193 4.82 -11.76 -2.77
N ILE A 194 5.82 -11.00 -3.17
CA ILE A 194 6.52 -10.08 -2.26
C ILE A 194 5.57 -9.00 -1.74
N ALA A 195 4.71 -8.44 -2.60
CA ALA A 195 3.69 -7.48 -2.18
C ALA A 195 2.72 -8.08 -1.14
N ALA A 196 2.27 -9.32 -1.36
CA ALA A 196 1.43 -10.03 -0.42
C ALA A 196 2.13 -10.29 0.92
N LEU A 197 3.41 -10.66 0.90
CA LEU A 197 4.18 -10.89 2.13
C LEU A 197 4.43 -9.61 2.93
N ASN A 198 4.40 -8.42 2.32
CA ASN A 198 4.41 -7.16 3.06
C ASN A 198 3.19 -7.00 3.98
N LEU A 199 2.03 -7.58 3.64
CA LEU A 199 0.86 -7.57 4.52
C LEU A 199 1.14 -8.31 5.85
N VAL A 200 1.97 -9.35 5.82
CA VAL A 200 2.37 -10.07 7.04
C VAL A 200 3.20 -9.16 7.95
N LEU A 201 4.05 -8.31 7.37
CA LEU A 201 4.79 -7.30 8.14
C LEU A 201 3.86 -6.26 8.75
N ASP A 202 2.81 -5.85 8.01
CA ASP A 202 1.82 -4.89 8.51
C ASP A 202 1.02 -5.49 9.69
N PHE A 203 0.68 -6.80 9.63
CA PHE A 203 0.00 -7.48 10.74
C PHE A 203 0.87 -7.54 11.99
N ASP A 204 2.13 -7.94 11.85
CA ASP A 204 3.10 -8.01 12.94
C ASP A 204 3.31 -6.64 13.59
N PHE A 205 3.38 -5.60 12.77
CA PHE A 205 3.54 -4.23 13.22
C PHE A 205 2.33 -3.68 13.98
N ILE A 206 1.12 -4.15 13.66
CA ILE A 206 -0.11 -3.77 14.38
C ILE A 206 -0.18 -4.48 15.73
N GLU A 207 0.42 -5.68 15.86
CA GLU A 207 0.42 -6.48 17.08
C GLU A 207 1.46 -6.00 18.10
N GLU A 208 2.63 -5.46 17.65
CA GLU A 208 3.66 -4.86 18.53
C GLU A 208 3.17 -3.52 19.19
#